data_1b50922df568d6479f43c82d266f8975
#
_entry.id   1b50922df568d6479f43c82d266f8975
#
_cell.length_a   1.000
_cell.length_b   1.000
_cell.length_c   1.000
_cell.angle_alpha   90.00
_cell.angle_beta   90.00
_cell.angle_gamma   90.00
#
_symmetry.space_group_name_H-M   'P 1'
#
loop_
_entity.id
_entity.type
_entity.pdbx_description
1 polymer ?
#
loop_
_entity_poly.entity_id
_entity_poly.type
_entity_poly.pdbx_seq_one_letter_code
_entity_poly.pdbx_strand_id
1 'polypeptide(L)'
;MTKQMKWESIDLLKDLISFKSVTPDDKGCQNYLIEKLKELEFEIKILKYGDVPNFLALKGTKGPLFVFAGHTDVVPAGNKSEWDSDPFVP
;
A
#
# COMPACT_ATOMS: atom_id res chain seq x y z
N MET A 1 -13.68 18.64 -15.36
CA MET A 1 -12.32 18.55 -15.75
C MET A 1 -11.64 17.39 -15.10
N THR A 2 -10.97 16.65 -15.86
CA THR A 2 -10.30 15.47 -15.36
C THR A 2 -9.04 15.85 -14.61
N LYS A 3 -8.93 15.36 -13.40
CA LYS A 3 -7.73 15.56 -12.64
C LYS A 3 -6.58 14.85 -13.30
N GLN A 4 -5.48 15.52 -13.42
CA GLN A 4 -4.30 14.95 -13.99
C GLN A 4 -3.73 13.92 -13.06
N MET A 5 -3.66 12.69 -13.52
CA MET A 5 -3.23 11.59 -12.66
C MET A 5 -1.83 11.12 -12.94
N LYS A 6 -1.01 12.00 -13.42
CA LYS A 6 0.34 11.56 -13.63
C LYS A 6 1.09 11.47 -12.35
N TRP A 7 1.96 10.82 -12.24
CA TRP A 7 2.48 10.78 -11.08
C TRP A 7 2.75 9.87 -10.36
N GLU A 8 1.85 9.78 -10.44
CA GLU A 8 1.41 9.50 -9.26
C GLU A 8 1.81 8.11 -8.88
N SER A 9 2.00 7.15 -9.81
CA SER A 9 2.48 5.81 -9.49
C SER A 9 3.86 5.86 -8.86
N ILE A 10 4.74 6.70 -9.39
CA ILE A 10 6.09 6.82 -8.83
C ILE A 10 6.04 7.46 -7.45
N ASP A 11 5.27 8.52 -7.30
CA ASP A 11 5.15 9.20 -6.01
C ASP A 11 4.53 8.30 -4.96
N LEU A 12 3.49 7.56 -5.33
CA LEU A 12 2.84 6.62 -4.43
C LEU A 12 3.81 5.52 -4.01
N LEU A 13 4.60 5.01 -4.94
CA LEU A 13 5.58 3.98 -4.63
C LEU A 13 6.62 4.48 -3.65
N LYS A 14 7.10 5.70 -3.85
CA LYS A 14 8.06 6.30 -2.93
C LYS A 14 7.47 6.42 -1.53
N ASP A 15 6.23 6.87 -1.44
CA ASP A 15 5.57 6.97 -0.15
C ASP A 15 5.45 5.59 0.51
N LEU A 16 5.06 4.57 -0.24
CA LEU A 16 4.92 3.23 0.31
C LEU A 16 6.25 2.68 0.83
N ILE A 17 7.32 2.91 0.10
CA ILE A 17 8.65 2.45 0.52
C ILE A 17 9.07 3.09 1.84
N SER A 18 8.67 4.34 2.07
CA SER A 18 9.10 5.09 3.25
C SER A 18 8.49 4.58 4.56
N PHE A 19 7.47 3.72 4.51
CA PHE A 19 6.78 3.28 5.72
C PHE A 19 7.52 2.22 6.53
N LYS A 20 8.61 1.67 6.04
CA LYS A 20 9.39 0.65 6.75
C LYS A 20 8.53 -0.51 7.25
N SER A 21 7.62 -0.98 6.40
CA SER A 21 6.67 -2.02 6.77
C SER A 21 7.30 -3.41 6.76
N VAL A 22 8.38 -3.57 7.50
CA VAL A 22 9.08 -4.85 7.61
C VAL A 22 8.24 -5.81 8.44
N THR A 23 7.95 -6.98 7.88
CA THR A 23 7.08 -7.97 8.50
C THR A 23 7.45 -8.22 9.96
N PRO A 24 6.50 -8.24 10.89
CA PRO A 24 5.05 -8.13 10.72
C PRO A 24 4.51 -6.70 10.90
N ASP A 25 5.39 -5.70 10.92
CA ASP A 25 4.99 -4.32 11.17
C ASP A 25 4.34 -3.72 9.95
N ASP A 26 3.33 -2.88 10.16
CA ASP A 26 2.67 -2.15 9.08
C ASP A 26 3.16 -0.72 8.98
N LYS A 27 3.44 -0.09 10.11
CA LYS A 27 3.95 1.28 10.21
C LYS A 27 3.09 2.33 9.51
N GLY A 28 1.81 2.04 9.33
CA GLY A 28 0.86 2.98 8.72
C GLY A 28 0.72 2.82 7.21
N CYS A 29 1.41 1.86 6.63
CA CYS A 29 1.38 1.65 5.18
C CYS A 29 -0.02 1.36 4.66
N GLN A 30 -0.75 0.45 5.32
CA GLN A 30 -2.10 0.11 4.87
C GLN A 30 -3.07 1.27 5.04
N ASN A 31 -2.95 2.03 6.13
CA ASN A 31 -3.81 3.17 6.32
C ASN A 31 -3.61 4.21 5.21
N TYR A 32 -2.37 4.42 4.80
CA TYR A 32 -2.08 5.31 3.68
C TYR A 32 -2.81 4.85 2.41
N LEU A 33 -2.73 3.56 2.09
CA LEU A 33 -3.42 3.01 0.93
C LEU A 33 -4.93 3.11 1.07
N ILE A 34 -5.45 2.83 2.25
CA ILE A 34 -6.88 2.89 2.51
C ILE A 34 -7.40 4.30 2.24
N GLU A 35 -6.69 5.33 2.70
CA GLU A 35 -7.12 6.70 2.46
C GLU A 35 -7.10 7.04 0.97
N LYS A 36 -6.10 6.57 0.23
CA LYS A 36 -6.08 6.77 -1.22
C LYS A 36 -7.23 6.08 -1.91
N LEU A 37 -7.54 4.87 -1.49
CA LEU A 37 -8.64 4.12 -2.08
C LEU A 37 -9.99 4.72 -1.75
N LYS A 38 -10.14 5.28 -0.54
CA LYS A 38 -11.36 6.00 -0.19
C LYS A 38 -11.57 7.21 -1.08
N GLU A 39 -10.50 7.92 -1.43
CA GLU A 39 -10.61 9.04 -2.35
C GLU A 39 -11.14 8.61 -3.71
N LEU A 40 -10.90 7.37 -4.08
CA LEU A 40 -11.39 6.78 -5.32
C LEU A 40 -12.74 6.08 -5.15
N GLU A 41 -13.37 6.28 -3.98
CA GLU A 41 -14.69 5.77 -3.67
C GLU A 41 -14.77 4.26 -3.52
N PHE A 42 -13.68 3.64 -3.09
CA PHE A 42 -13.71 2.24 -2.72
C PHE A 42 -14.31 2.08 -1.31
N GLU A 43 -15.07 1.03 -1.12
CA GLU A 43 -15.54 0.62 0.19
C GLU A 43 -14.46 -0.24 0.84
N ILE A 44 -14.11 0.07 2.09
CA ILE A 44 -13.01 -0.60 2.76
C ILE A 44 -13.54 -1.55 3.83
N LYS A 45 -13.02 -2.76 3.86
CA LYS A 45 -13.30 -3.71 4.93
C LYS A 45 -11.98 -4.09 5.58
N ILE A 46 -11.89 -3.85 6.87
CA ILE A 46 -10.69 -4.19 7.63
C ILE A 46 -10.79 -5.65 8.03
N LEU A 47 -9.74 -6.40 7.72
CA LEU A 47 -9.67 -7.82 8.02
C LEU A 47 -8.43 -8.09 8.86
N LYS A 48 -8.62 -8.20 10.15
CA LYS A 48 -7.49 -8.39 11.06
C LYS A 48 -7.39 -9.85 11.48
N TYR A 49 -6.23 -10.44 11.30
CA TYR A 49 -5.96 -11.81 11.69
C TYR A 49 -4.90 -11.80 12.78
N GLY A 50 -5.33 -11.95 14.03
CA GLY A 50 -4.44 -11.78 15.16
C GLY A 50 -3.93 -10.35 15.19
N ASP A 51 -2.62 -10.17 15.18
CA ASP A 51 -2.00 -8.85 15.16
C ASP A 51 -1.66 -8.38 13.76
N VAL A 52 -2.04 -9.14 12.74
CA VAL A 52 -1.68 -8.82 11.36
C VAL A 52 -2.82 -8.07 10.70
N PRO A 53 -2.61 -6.81 10.32
CA PRO A 53 -3.65 -6.04 9.62
C PRO A 53 -3.73 -6.46 8.16
N ASN A 54 -4.95 -6.53 7.68
CA ASN A 54 -5.25 -6.75 6.27
C ASN A 54 -6.47 -5.91 5.93
N PHE A 55 -6.71 -5.68 4.66
CA PHE A 55 -7.94 -5.01 4.26
C PHE A 55 -8.37 -5.46 2.87
N LEU A 56 -9.65 -5.24 2.60
CA LEU A 56 -10.27 -5.49 1.32
C LEU A 56 -10.89 -4.17 0.85
N ALA A 57 -10.67 -3.82 -0.41
CA ALA A 57 -11.27 -2.64 -1.00
C ALA A 57 -12.14 -3.06 -2.16
N LEU A 58 -13.38 -2.62 -2.17
CA LEU A 58 -14.40 -3.03 -3.14
C LEU A 58 -14.96 -1.81 -3.85
N LYS A 59 -15.18 -1.93 -5.13
CA LYS A 59 -15.83 -0.88 -5.90
C LYS A 59 -16.71 -1.51 -6.97
N GLY A 60 -17.94 -0.97 -7.08
CA GLY A 60 -18.88 -1.48 -8.05
C GLY A 60 -19.74 -2.60 -7.49
N THR A 61 -20.85 -2.88 -8.17
CA THR A 61 -21.83 -3.86 -7.73
C THR A 61 -22.29 -4.80 -8.83
N LYS A 62 -21.77 -4.63 -10.03
CA LYS A 62 -22.25 -5.39 -11.18
C LYS A 62 -21.08 -5.94 -12.00
N GLY A 63 -21.41 -6.92 -12.81
CA GLY A 63 -20.50 -7.46 -13.80
C GLY A 63 -19.54 -8.47 -13.21
N PRO A 64 -18.57 -8.90 -14.01
CA PRO A 64 -17.57 -9.83 -13.52
C PRO A 64 -16.67 -9.16 -12.49
N LEU A 65 -16.16 -9.96 -11.58
CA LEU A 65 -15.27 -9.48 -10.53
C LEU A 65 -13.83 -9.54 -11.01
N PHE A 66 -13.14 -8.42 -10.90
CA PHE A 66 -11.70 -8.33 -11.16
C PHE A 66 -11.00 -8.06 -9.84
N VAL A 67 -9.99 -8.85 -9.52
CA VAL A 67 -9.31 -8.76 -8.22
C VAL A 67 -7.82 -8.58 -8.39
N PHE A 68 -7.27 -7.57 -7.72
CA PHE A 68 -5.84 -7.47 -7.49
C PHE A 68 -5.54 -7.99 -6.10
N ALA A 69 -4.55 -8.83 -5.96
CA ALA A 69 -4.13 -9.32 -4.65
C ALA A 69 -2.65 -9.02 -4.49
N GLY A 70 -2.28 -8.47 -3.34
CA GLY A 70 -0.91 -8.11 -3.09
C GLY A 70 -0.65 -7.98 -1.61
N HIS A 71 0.53 -7.51 -1.26
CA HIS A 71 0.88 -7.31 0.15
C HIS A 71 1.69 -6.03 0.31
N THR A 72 1.67 -5.50 1.52
CA THR A 72 2.34 -4.23 1.83
C THR A 72 3.59 -4.42 2.67
N ASP A 73 3.73 -5.60 3.29
CA ASP A 73 4.90 -5.86 4.10
C ASP A 73 6.10 -6.24 3.23
N VAL A 74 7.28 -6.05 3.79
CA VAL A 74 8.53 -6.36 3.10
C VAL A 74 9.43 -7.15 4.03
N VAL A 75 10.38 -7.86 3.46
CA VAL A 75 11.42 -8.54 4.24
C VAL A 75 12.45 -7.51 4.71
N PRO A 76 13.24 -7.83 5.72
CA PRO A 76 14.32 -6.93 6.11
C PRO A 76 15.24 -6.61 4.95
N ALA A 77 15.76 -5.37 4.93
CA ALA A 77 16.57 -4.88 3.82
C ALA A 77 17.94 -5.53 3.74
N GLY A 78 18.37 -6.21 4.79
CA GLY A 78 19.69 -6.79 4.84
C GLY A 78 20.73 -5.75 5.23
N ASN A 79 21.94 -5.94 4.75
CA ASN A 79 23.04 -5.07 5.11
C ASN A 79 22.94 -3.75 4.36
N LYS A 80 22.77 -2.66 5.10
CA LYS A 80 22.62 -1.33 4.49
C LYS A 80 23.84 -0.92 3.68
N SER A 81 25.00 -1.44 4.00
CA SER A 81 26.22 -1.08 3.27
C SER A 81 26.20 -1.59 1.83
N GLU A 82 25.30 -2.51 1.50
CA GLU A 82 25.17 -3.03 0.14
C GLU A 82 24.16 -2.25 -0.69
N TRP A 83 23.56 -1.21 -0.11
CA TRP A 83 22.62 -0.35 -0.83
C TRP A 83 23.31 0.94 -1.23
N ASP A 84 23.00 1.44 -2.42
CA ASP A 84 23.54 2.71 -2.88
C ASP A 84 22.92 3.90 -2.15
N SER A 85 21.76 3.70 -1.56
CA SER A 85 21.05 4.71 -0.77
C SER A 85 20.30 4.00 0.33
N ASP A 86 19.72 4.76 1.25
CA ASP A 86 18.92 4.17 2.32
C ASP A 86 17.72 3.44 1.69
N PRO A 87 17.52 2.15 2.00
CA PRO A 87 16.43 1.39 1.37
C PRO A 87 15.02 1.91 1.66
N PHE A 88 14.85 2.74 2.69
CA PHE A 88 13.54 3.30 3.04
C PHE A 88 13.42 4.80 2.77
N VAL A 89 14.40 5.38 2.07
CA VAL A 89 14.39 6.79 1.70
C VAL A 89 14.58 6.87 0.19
N PRO A 90 13.51 6.69 -0.56
CA PRO A 90 13.58 6.65 -2.01
C PRO A 90 13.75 8.02 -2.66
#